data_8ec1e6cb3c8839b3559ced84c6e66ea8
#
_entry.id   8ec1e6cb3c8839b3559ced84c6e66ea8
#
_cell.length_a   1.000
_cell.length_b   1.000
_cell.length_c   1.000
_cell.angle_alpha   90.00
_cell.angle_beta   90.00
_cell.angle_gamma   90.00
#
_symmetry.space_group_name_H-M   'P 1'
#
loop_
_entity.id
_entity.type
_entity.pdbx_description
1 polymer ?
#
loop_
_entity_poly.entity_id
_entity_poly.type
_entity_poly.pdbx_seq_one_letter_code
_entity_poly.pdbx_strand_id
1 'polypeptide(L)' 'RAKADLRERQIEALERAVESTELLMQHGSTTYLEVLTAQQSLLSAQLSQIADRFDEIQGTVNLYQALGGGRDITEEK' A
#
# COMPACT_ATOMS: atom_id res chain seq x y z
N ARG A 1 -4.15 -10.94 -10.24
CA ARG A 1 -4.69 -11.45 -9.09
C ARG A 1 -5.70 -10.57 -8.45
N ALA A 2 -6.70 -11.19 -7.86
CA ALA A 2 -7.84 -10.45 -7.32
C ALA A 2 -7.43 -9.47 -6.25
N LYS A 3 -6.52 -9.89 -5.38
CA LYS A 3 -6.11 -9.03 -4.29
C LYS A 3 -5.39 -7.78 -4.78
N ALA A 4 -4.51 -7.95 -5.75
CA ALA A 4 -3.80 -6.82 -6.29
C ALA A 4 -4.74 -5.88 -7.03
N ASP A 5 -5.72 -6.45 -7.75
CA ASP A 5 -6.67 -5.63 -8.47
C ASP A 5 -7.53 -4.81 -7.51
N LEU A 6 -7.95 -5.42 -6.42
CA LEU A 6 -8.75 -4.69 -5.45
C LEU A 6 -7.96 -3.56 -4.81
N ARG A 7 -6.70 -3.81 -4.50
CA ARG A 7 -5.87 -2.77 -3.92
C ARG A 7 -5.66 -1.62 -4.89
N GLU A 8 -5.42 -1.93 -6.16
CA GLU A 8 -5.24 -0.90 -7.16
C GLU A 8 -6.49 -0.05 -7.29
N ARG A 9 -7.66 -0.68 -7.31
CA ARG A 9 -8.90 0.06 -7.42
C ARG A 9 -9.14 0.94 -6.21
N GLN A 10 -8.76 0.44 -5.04
CA GLN A 10 -8.87 1.22 -3.82
C GLN A 10 -8.01 2.47 -3.90
N ILE A 11 -6.78 2.32 -4.36
CA ILE A 11 -5.87 3.45 -4.45
C ILE A 11 -6.36 4.46 -5.47
N GLU A 12 -6.87 3.99 -6.61
CA GLU A 12 -7.41 4.90 -7.61
C GLU A 12 -8.59 5.68 -7.06
N ALA A 13 -9.46 5.00 -6.32
CA ALA A 13 -10.61 5.69 -5.73
C ALA A 13 -10.16 6.73 -4.73
N LEU A 14 -9.14 6.41 -3.95
CA LEU A 14 -8.63 7.35 -2.97
C LEU A 14 -7.92 8.52 -3.63
N GLU A 15 -7.25 8.29 -4.75
CA GLU A 15 -6.63 9.38 -5.48
C GLU A 15 -7.69 10.34 -5.99
N ARG A 16 -8.79 9.81 -6.49
CA ARG A 16 -9.88 10.67 -6.95
C ARG A 16 -10.53 11.41 -5.79
N ALA A 17 -10.60 10.77 -4.62
CA ALA A 17 -11.15 11.43 -3.45
C ALA A 17 -10.27 12.60 -3.01
N VAL A 18 -8.96 12.43 -3.08
CA VAL A 18 -8.04 13.51 -2.74
C VAL A 18 -8.22 14.67 -3.72
N GLU A 19 -8.30 14.37 -5.01
CA GLU A 19 -8.49 15.42 -6.00
C GLU A 19 -9.79 16.17 -5.77
N SER A 20 -10.86 15.43 -5.50
CA SER A 20 -12.16 16.07 -5.27
C SER A 20 -12.12 16.96 -4.05
N THR A 21 -11.47 16.49 -2.97
CA THR A 21 -11.39 17.25 -1.75
C THR A 21 -10.58 18.53 -1.96
N GLU A 22 -9.51 18.43 -2.74
CA GLU A 22 -8.70 19.61 -3.02
C GLU A 22 -9.49 20.63 -3.83
N LEU A 23 -10.26 20.17 -4.79
CA LEU A 23 -11.10 21.07 -5.56
C LEU A 23 -12.15 21.74 -4.69
N LEU A 24 -12.76 20.97 -3.79
CA LEU A 24 -13.74 21.54 -2.88
C LEU A 24 -13.11 22.57 -1.98
N MET A 25 -11.88 22.34 -1.54
CA MET A 25 -11.19 23.31 -0.71
C MET A 25 -10.92 24.60 -1.47
N GLN A 26 -10.55 24.48 -2.73
CA GLN A 26 -10.31 25.66 -3.56
C GLN A 26 -11.56 26.51 -3.70
N HIS A 27 -12.71 25.87 -3.68
CA HIS A 27 -13.98 26.58 -3.79
C HIS A 27 -14.56 26.95 -2.43
N GLY A 28 -13.84 26.67 -1.37
CA GLY A 28 -14.30 27.00 -0.04
C GLY A 28 -15.36 26.08 0.51
N SER A 29 -15.54 24.92 -0.10
CA SER A 29 -16.60 24.00 0.30
C SER A 29 -16.17 22.95 1.30
N THR A 30 -14.91 22.90 1.65
CA THR A 30 -14.43 21.96 2.66
C THR A 30 -13.23 22.55 3.35
N THR A 31 -12.75 21.88 4.39
CA THR A 31 -11.65 22.39 5.18
C THR A 31 -10.37 21.66 4.82
N TYR A 32 -9.25 22.28 5.18
CA TYR A 32 -7.95 21.67 4.98
C TYR A 32 -7.83 20.35 5.74
N LEU A 33 -8.52 20.23 6.86
CA LEU A 33 -8.50 19.00 7.63
C LEU A 33 -9.05 17.83 6.82
N GLU A 34 -10.11 18.09 6.05
CA GLU A 34 -10.65 17.02 5.22
C GLU A 34 -9.70 16.62 4.12
N VAL A 35 -8.98 17.59 3.55
CA VAL A 35 -7.96 17.28 2.55
C VAL A 35 -6.88 16.40 3.17
N LEU A 36 -6.42 16.76 4.35
CA LEU A 36 -5.41 15.97 5.04
C LEU A 36 -5.89 14.56 5.32
N THR A 37 -7.16 14.42 5.74
CA THR A 37 -7.71 13.11 6.02
C THR A 37 -7.71 12.25 4.76
N ALA A 38 -8.11 12.83 3.63
CA ALA A 38 -8.12 12.10 2.37
C ALA A 38 -6.71 11.70 1.97
N GLN A 39 -5.76 12.61 2.14
CA GLN A 39 -4.37 12.31 1.79
C GLN A 39 -3.79 11.22 2.68
N GLN A 40 -4.14 11.22 3.96
CA GLN A 40 -3.69 10.18 4.86
C GLN A 40 -4.24 8.82 4.48
N SER A 41 -5.51 8.78 4.04
CA SER A 41 -6.10 7.54 3.62
C SER A 41 -5.40 7.00 2.37
N LEU A 42 -5.08 7.89 1.44
CA LEU A 42 -4.37 7.48 0.24
C LEU A 42 -2.99 6.97 0.58
N LEU A 43 -2.26 7.69 1.42
CA LEU A 43 -0.92 7.28 1.81
C LEU A 43 -0.95 5.93 2.50
N SER A 44 -1.92 5.73 3.38
CA SER A 44 -2.05 4.46 4.10
C SER A 44 -2.27 3.31 3.13
N ALA A 45 -3.12 3.52 2.12
CA ALA A 45 -3.37 2.48 1.13
C ALA A 45 -2.12 2.20 0.29
N GLN A 46 -1.38 3.24 -0.06
CA GLN A 46 -0.16 3.06 -0.83
C GLN A 46 0.89 2.30 -0.03
N LEU A 47 1.00 2.60 1.26
CA LEU A 47 1.93 1.88 2.11
C LEU A 47 1.50 0.42 2.28
N SER A 48 0.20 0.17 2.34
CA SER A 48 -0.29 -1.19 2.41
C SER A 48 0.04 -1.96 1.13
N GLN A 49 -0.02 -1.29 0.00
CA GLN A 49 0.34 -1.93 -1.26
C GLN A 49 1.81 -2.33 -1.27
N ILE A 50 2.66 -1.45 -0.76
CA ILE A 50 4.09 -1.75 -0.68
C ILE A 50 4.31 -2.93 0.27
N ALA A 51 3.62 -2.95 1.39
CA ALA A 51 3.74 -4.04 2.35
C ALA A 51 3.29 -5.36 1.74
N ASP A 52 2.20 -5.33 0.95
CA ASP A 52 1.73 -6.52 0.29
C ASP A 52 2.78 -7.09 -0.66
N ARG A 53 3.44 -6.22 -1.41
CA ARG A 53 4.49 -6.66 -2.31
C ARG A 53 5.68 -7.19 -1.56
N PHE A 54 6.03 -6.53 -0.47
CA PHE A 54 7.16 -6.98 0.34
C PHE A 54 6.87 -8.35 0.92
N ASP A 55 5.64 -8.57 1.36
CA ASP A 55 5.26 -9.88 1.89
C ASP A 55 5.38 -10.96 0.82
N GLU A 56 5.01 -10.65 -0.40
CA GLU A 56 5.14 -11.62 -1.48
C GLU A 56 6.60 -11.98 -1.72
N ILE A 57 7.46 -10.99 -1.70
CA ILE A 57 8.89 -11.21 -1.92
C ILE A 57 9.46 -12.01 -0.75
N GLN A 58 9.08 -11.68 0.46
CA GLN A 58 9.54 -12.41 1.63
C GLN A 58 9.09 -13.86 1.58
N GLY A 59 7.86 -14.09 1.17
CA GLY A 59 7.36 -15.44 1.06
C GLY A 59 8.14 -16.26 0.06
N THR A 60 8.49 -15.65 -1.07
CA THR A 60 9.27 -16.31 -2.08
C THR A 60 10.66 -16.64 -1.58
N VAL A 61 11.30 -15.68 -0.91
CA VAL A 61 12.63 -15.89 -0.37
C VAL A 61 12.61 -17.00 0.68
N ASN A 62 11.63 -16.98 1.56
CA ASN A 62 11.53 -18.01 2.59
C ASN A 62 11.36 -19.38 1.99
N LEU A 63 10.55 -19.48 0.95
CA LEU A 63 10.33 -20.76 0.30
C LEU A 63 11.61 -21.25 -0.33
N TYR A 64 12.34 -20.37 -0.98
CA TYR A 64 13.58 -20.73 -1.62
C TYR A 64 14.58 -21.27 -0.59
N GLN A 65 14.70 -20.62 0.54
CA GLN A 65 15.60 -21.03 1.59
C GLN A 65 15.20 -22.38 2.14
N ALA A 66 13.90 -22.59 2.31
CA ALA A 66 13.42 -23.85 2.83
C ALA A 66 13.75 -25.01 1.89
N LEU A 67 13.72 -24.73 0.58
CA LEU A 67 13.95 -25.79 -0.37
C LEU A 67 15.42 -26.13 -0.55
N GLY A 68 16.27 -25.17 -0.57
CA GLY A 68 17.63 -25.48 -0.93
C GLY A 68 18.70 -24.90 -0.06
N GLY A 69 18.41 -23.80 0.55
CA GLY A 69 19.44 -23.12 1.30
C GLY A 69 19.22 -23.13 2.79
N GLY A 70 18.34 -23.97 3.22
CA GLY A 70 18.00 -23.95 4.63
C GLY A 70 19.17 -24.10 5.56
N ARG A 71 20.12 -24.88 5.16
CA ARG A 71 21.23 -25.08 6.05
C ARG A 71 22.08 -23.88 6.21
N ASP A 72 22.04 -23.00 5.25
CA ASP A 72 22.84 -21.80 5.38
C ASP A 72 22.41 -20.97 6.53
N ILE A 73 21.12 -21.02 6.82
CA ILE A 73 20.62 -20.20 7.87
C ILE A 73 21.19 -20.57 9.17
N THR A 74 21.42 -21.83 9.34
CA THR A 74 21.88 -22.24 10.64
C THR A 74 23.18 -21.66 10.97
N GLU A 75 23.91 -21.45 9.95
CA GLU A 75 25.06 -20.90 10.26
C GLU A 75 25.01 -19.60 10.64
N GLU A 76 24.20 -19.04 10.22
CA GLU A 76 24.17 -17.84 10.57
C GLU A 76 23.97 -17.63 11.81
N LYS A 77 23.91 -18.20 12.31
CA LYS A 77 23.80 -18.02 13.49
C LYS A 77 24.42 -17.92 14.11
#